data_9064790f669b343bfc4a904126ec0923
#
_entry.id   9064790f669b343bfc4a904126ec0923
#
_cell.length_a   1.000
_cell.length_b   1.000
_cell.length_c   1.000
_cell.angle_alpha   90.00
_cell.angle_beta   90.00
_cell.angle_gamma   90.00
#
_symmetry.space_group_name_H-M   'P 1'
#
loop_
_entity.id
_entity.type
_entity.pdbx_description
1 polymer ?
#
loop_
_entity_poly.entity_id
_entity_poly.type
_entity_poly.pdbx_seq_one_letter_code
_entity_poly.pdbx_strand_id
1 'polypeptide(L)'
;MKNIGGQLLLDLKLLKMKKTEPIKPDFIKNSRRTFCKTTALFSAGMMIPAMEMNAMYNVFNDEKLKLAVVGCGGRGTGAVNQALKADENVQLVAMADAFEDRLLSSLGQLEKEFVGSDKVKVKEKNRFTGFDAYKKAI
;
A
#
# COMPACT_ATOMS: atom_id res chain seq x y z
N MET A 1 18.75 -60.54 -7.11
CA MET A 1 18.73 -59.15 -7.63
C MET A 1 17.43 -58.48 -7.18
N LYS A 2 17.50 -57.58 -6.21
CA LYS A 2 16.30 -56.91 -5.59
C LYS A 2 15.82 -55.80 -6.52
N ASN A 3 14.53 -55.82 -6.77
CA ASN A 3 13.81 -54.95 -7.68
C ASN A 3 13.71 -53.51 -7.09
N ILE A 4 14.75 -52.70 -7.32
CA ILE A 4 14.84 -51.31 -6.80
C ILE A 4 13.99 -50.33 -7.63
N GLY A 5 13.55 -50.71 -8.82
CA GLY A 5 12.78 -49.85 -9.72
C GLY A 5 11.31 -49.60 -9.33
N GLY A 6 10.71 -50.55 -8.61
CA GLY A 6 9.29 -50.46 -8.23
C GLY A 6 9.03 -49.51 -7.06
N GLN A 7 9.96 -49.42 -6.12
CA GLN A 7 9.81 -48.54 -4.95
C GLN A 7 10.03 -47.07 -5.30
N LEU A 8 10.99 -46.80 -6.18
CA LEU A 8 11.24 -45.40 -6.64
C LEU A 8 10.04 -44.79 -7.39
N LEU A 9 9.30 -45.60 -8.12
CA LEU A 9 8.12 -45.19 -8.85
C LEU A 9 6.92 -44.89 -7.93
N LEU A 10 6.81 -45.66 -6.82
CA LEU A 10 5.78 -45.46 -5.79
C LEU A 10 6.03 -44.18 -4.99
N ASP A 11 7.29 -43.88 -4.64
CA ASP A 11 7.66 -42.68 -3.90
C ASP A 11 7.44 -41.39 -4.75
N LEU A 12 7.74 -41.45 -6.05
CA LEU A 12 7.45 -40.36 -6.98
C LEU A 12 5.94 -40.13 -7.14
N LYS A 13 5.13 -41.17 -7.07
CA LYS A 13 3.67 -41.07 -7.16
C LYS A 13 3.06 -40.50 -5.89
N LEU A 14 3.62 -40.81 -4.72
CA LEU A 14 3.22 -40.28 -3.42
C LEU A 14 3.61 -38.78 -3.26
N LEU A 15 4.79 -38.39 -3.78
CA LEU A 15 5.21 -36.99 -3.82
C LEU A 15 4.32 -36.12 -4.72
N LYS A 16 3.77 -36.68 -5.80
CA LYS A 16 2.89 -35.96 -6.73
C LYS A 16 1.45 -35.80 -6.21
N MET A 17 1.06 -36.54 -5.15
CA MET A 17 -0.28 -36.47 -4.55
C MET A 17 -0.38 -35.50 -3.35
N LYS A 18 0.72 -34.87 -2.93
CA LYS A 18 0.68 -33.81 -1.94
C LYS A 18 0.40 -32.47 -2.65
N LYS A 19 -0.77 -32.42 -3.30
CA LYS A 19 -1.35 -31.18 -3.81
C LYS A 19 -1.62 -30.30 -2.57
N THR A 20 -0.76 -29.31 -2.37
CA THR A 20 -1.00 -28.29 -1.35
C THR A 20 -2.32 -27.62 -1.68
N GLU A 21 -3.35 -27.91 -0.91
CA GLU A 21 -4.60 -27.18 -0.95
C GLU A 21 -4.27 -25.69 -0.72
N PRO A 22 -4.80 -24.76 -1.53
CA PRO A 22 -4.60 -23.35 -1.28
C PRO A 22 -5.22 -23.05 0.09
N ILE A 23 -4.39 -22.52 1.00
CA ILE A 23 -4.84 -21.99 2.29
C ILE A 23 -5.85 -20.90 1.95
N LYS A 24 -7.14 -21.21 2.10
CA LYS A 24 -8.19 -20.19 2.06
C LYS A 24 -7.91 -19.27 3.25
N PRO A 25 -7.68 -17.97 3.05
CA PRO A 25 -7.64 -17.07 4.17
C PRO A 25 -9.06 -17.04 4.73
N ASP A 26 -9.31 -17.79 5.78
CA ASP A 26 -10.50 -17.57 6.58
C ASP A 26 -10.39 -16.16 7.13
N PHE A 27 -11.13 -15.25 6.51
CA PHE A 27 -11.37 -13.92 7.06
C PHE A 27 -12.04 -14.15 8.41
N ILE A 28 -11.23 -14.20 9.45
CA ILE A 28 -11.69 -14.23 10.82
C ILE A 28 -12.57 -12.98 10.95
N LYS A 29 -13.88 -13.18 11.02
CA LYS A 29 -14.83 -12.14 11.40
C LYS A 29 -14.53 -11.76 12.84
N ASN A 30 -13.47 -10.98 13.02
CA ASN A 30 -13.12 -10.43 14.31
C ASN A 30 -14.17 -9.39 14.67
N SER A 31 -15.19 -9.83 15.42
CA SER A 31 -16.10 -8.91 16.08
C SER A 31 -15.28 -8.01 17.00
N ARG A 32 -15.64 -6.72 17.09
CA ARG A 32 -15.02 -5.75 18.02
C ARG A 32 -14.88 -6.30 19.44
N ARG A 33 -15.82 -7.16 19.87
CA ARG A 33 -15.79 -7.85 21.17
C ARG A 33 -14.65 -8.90 21.26
N THR A 34 -14.33 -9.59 20.18
CA THR A 34 -13.24 -10.58 20.15
C THR A 34 -11.88 -9.88 20.18
N PHE A 35 -11.76 -8.76 19.50
CA PHE A 35 -10.56 -7.92 19.54
C PHE A 35 -10.25 -7.43 20.96
N CYS A 36 -11.25 -6.89 21.67
CA CYS A 36 -11.08 -6.44 23.06
C CYS A 36 -10.70 -7.56 24.02
N LYS A 37 -11.22 -8.78 23.84
CA LYS A 37 -10.88 -9.94 24.70
C LYS A 37 -9.46 -10.44 24.48
N THR A 38 -8.97 -10.45 23.23
CA THR A 38 -7.60 -10.86 22.92
C THR A 38 -6.57 -9.83 23.40
N THR A 39 -6.88 -8.55 23.31
CA THR A 39 -5.96 -7.49 23.78
C THR A 39 -5.77 -7.52 25.30
N ALA A 40 -6.80 -7.87 26.07
CA ALA A 40 -6.72 -7.96 27.53
C ALA A 40 -5.81 -9.11 28.03
N LEU A 41 -5.64 -10.17 27.25
CA LEU A 41 -4.76 -11.30 27.60
C LEU A 41 -3.27 -11.01 27.29
N PHE A 42 -2.98 -10.08 26.36
CA PHE A 42 -1.60 -9.71 26.02
C PHE A 42 -0.98 -8.67 26.99
N SER A 43 -1.79 -8.01 27.84
CA SER A 43 -1.27 -6.99 28.77
C SER A 43 -0.59 -7.56 30.02
N ALA A 44 -0.66 -8.87 30.24
CA ALA A 44 -0.19 -9.48 31.50
C ALA A 44 1.19 -10.18 31.42
N GLY A 45 1.97 -10.04 30.37
CA GLY A 45 3.20 -10.83 30.36
C GLY A 45 4.29 -10.59 29.32
N MET A 46 4.17 -9.65 28.42
CA MET A 46 5.26 -9.34 27.50
C MET A 46 5.82 -7.95 27.72
N MET A 47 6.82 -7.83 28.60
CA MET A 47 7.84 -6.79 28.49
C MET A 47 8.62 -7.10 27.21
N ILE A 48 8.14 -6.64 26.07
CA ILE A 48 8.95 -6.56 24.85
C ILE A 48 9.97 -5.46 25.13
N PRO A 49 11.29 -5.75 25.13
CA PRO A 49 12.28 -4.70 25.34
C PRO A 49 12.07 -3.65 24.25
N ALA A 50 11.86 -2.40 24.67
CA ALA A 50 11.56 -1.26 23.81
C ALA A 50 12.66 -0.95 22.76
N MET A 51 13.70 -1.75 22.73
CA MET A 51 14.89 -1.55 21.89
C MET A 51 14.71 -2.07 20.45
N GLU A 52 13.76 -2.96 20.19
CA GLU A 52 13.60 -3.55 18.85
C GLU A 52 12.50 -2.92 17.99
N MET A 53 11.60 -2.12 18.56
CA MET A 53 10.55 -1.46 17.80
C MET A 53 11.08 -0.37 16.86
N ASN A 54 12.20 0.26 17.17
CA ASN A 54 12.81 1.27 16.29
C ASN A 54 13.43 0.67 15.03
N ALA A 55 13.92 -0.58 15.08
CA ALA A 55 14.47 -1.24 13.90
C ALA A 55 13.40 -1.63 12.88
N MET A 56 12.19 -1.97 13.35
CA MET A 56 11.08 -2.35 12.47
C MET A 56 10.44 -1.13 11.80
N TYR A 57 10.48 0.04 12.44
CA TYR A 57 9.96 1.30 11.88
C TYR A 57 10.82 1.82 10.72
N ASN A 58 12.13 1.58 10.74
CA ASN A 58 13.07 2.03 9.70
C ASN A 58 13.02 1.16 8.42
N VAL A 59 12.55 -0.08 8.49
CA VAL A 59 12.46 -0.96 7.30
C VAL A 59 11.35 -0.53 6.34
N PHE A 60 10.35 0.21 6.83
CA PHE A 60 9.23 0.71 6.00
C PHE A 60 9.42 2.15 5.50
N ASN A 61 10.49 2.84 5.88
CA ASN A 61 10.65 4.28 5.62
C ASN A 61 11.40 4.63 4.33
N ASP A 62 11.94 3.66 3.58
CA ASP A 62 12.69 3.95 2.35
C ASP A 62 11.80 4.00 1.10
N GLU A 63 10.55 3.55 1.15
CA GLU A 63 9.63 3.68 0.03
C GLU A 63 8.75 4.92 0.16
N LYS A 64 8.93 5.86 -0.78
CA LYS A 64 8.04 7.03 -0.89
C LYS A 64 6.60 6.60 -1.15
N LEU A 65 5.70 7.00 -0.29
CA LEU A 65 4.27 6.79 -0.45
C LEU A 65 3.77 7.60 -1.66
N LYS A 66 3.32 6.90 -2.69
CA LYS A 66 2.79 7.53 -3.91
C LYS A 66 1.34 7.93 -3.70
N LEU A 67 1.08 9.21 -3.88
CA LEU A 67 -0.25 9.80 -3.77
C LEU A 67 -0.82 10.08 -5.16
N ALA A 68 -2.08 9.76 -5.37
CA ALA A 68 -2.87 10.20 -6.50
C ALA A 68 -4.05 11.05 -6.01
N VAL A 69 -4.37 12.14 -6.71
CA VAL A 69 -5.53 12.96 -6.40
C VAL A 69 -6.58 12.88 -7.50
N VAL A 70 -7.82 12.67 -7.09
CA VAL A 70 -9.00 12.72 -7.97
C VAL A 70 -9.88 13.86 -7.52
N GLY A 71 -10.06 14.86 -8.41
CA GLY A 71 -10.73 16.11 -8.10
C GLY A 71 -9.76 17.22 -7.67
N CYS A 72 -9.32 18.01 -8.64
CA CYS A 72 -8.31 19.07 -8.48
C CYS A 72 -8.92 20.45 -8.17
N GLY A 73 -10.12 20.49 -7.58
CA GLY A 73 -10.70 21.72 -7.06
C GLY A 73 -10.01 22.19 -5.77
N GLY A 74 -10.44 23.31 -5.21
CA GLY A 74 -9.82 23.90 -4.02
C GLY A 74 -9.69 22.94 -2.82
N ARG A 75 -10.67 22.05 -2.60
CA ARG A 75 -10.60 21.04 -1.55
C ARG A 75 -9.56 19.96 -1.84
N GLY A 76 -9.54 19.43 -3.07
CA GLY A 76 -8.57 18.40 -3.46
C GLY A 76 -7.14 18.94 -3.40
N THR A 77 -6.91 20.13 -3.95
CA THR A 77 -5.61 20.81 -3.87
C THR A 77 -5.16 21.04 -2.42
N GLY A 78 -6.08 21.50 -1.55
CA GLY A 78 -5.79 21.71 -0.14
C GLY A 78 -5.48 20.41 0.61
N ALA A 79 -6.20 19.33 0.32
CA ALA A 79 -5.95 18.02 0.92
C ALA A 79 -4.57 17.46 0.52
N VAL A 80 -4.20 17.58 -0.77
CA VAL A 80 -2.86 17.19 -1.25
C VAL A 80 -1.78 18.01 -0.56
N ASN A 81 -1.96 19.32 -0.47
CA ASN A 81 -1.03 20.21 0.20
C ASN A 81 -0.78 19.78 1.66
N GLN A 82 -1.84 19.51 2.39
CA GLN A 82 -1.75 19.04 3.78
C GLN A 82 -1.06 17.67 3.88
N ALA A 83 -1.39 16.74 2.99
CA ALA A 83 -0.76 15.42 2.97
C ALA A 83 0.74 15.50 2.69
N LEU A 84 1.15 16.34 1.73
CA LEU A 84 2.56 16.55 1.40
C LEU A 84 3.34 17.26 2.51
N LYS A 85 2.67 18.08 3.34
CA LYS A 85 3.28 18.73 4.50
C LYS A 85 3.38 17.83 5.72
N ALA A 86 2.44 16.89 5.85
CA ALA A 86 2.37 16.01 7.01
C ALA A 86 3.50 14.98 7.08
N ASP A 87 3.99 14.53 5.92
CA ASP A 87 5.06 13.53 5.85
C ASP A 87 6.06 13.86 4.73
N GLU A 88 7.35 13.65 5.01
CA GLU A 88 8.41 13.87 4.02
C GLU A 88 8.48 12.76 2.97
N ASN A 89 8.01 11.57 3.31
CA ASN A 89 8.03 10.40 2.43
C ASN A 89 6.82 10.29 1.51
N VAL A 90 5.95 11.31 1.46
CA VAL A 90 4.81 11.34 0.54
C VAL A 90 5.18 12.07 -0.76
N GLN A 91 4.79 11.51 -1.89
CA GLN A 91 5.02 12.08 -3.22
C GLN A 91 3.75 12.03 -4.07
N LEU A 92 3.33 13.16 -4.61
CA LEU A 92 2.25 13.24 -5.58
C LEU A 92 2.75 12.78 -6.96
N VAL A 93 2.15 11.73 -7.51
CA VAL A 93 2.57 11.10 -8.77
C VAL A 93 1.52 11.11 -9.87
N ALA A 94 0.24 11.27 -9.52
CA ALA A 94 -0.87 11.28 -10.47
C ALA A 94 -1.95 12.29 -10.06
N MET A 95 -2.60 12.89 -11.06
CA MET A 95 -3.73 13.82 -10.89
C MET A 95 -4.83 13.50 -11.89
N ALA A 96 -6.07 13.57 -11.44
CA ALA A 96 -7.26 13.37 -12.28
C ALA A 96 -8.33 14.40 -11.95
N ASP A 97 -8.92 14.99 -12.98
CA ASP A 97 -10.09 15.86 -12.86
C ASP A 97 -10.98 15.75 -14.10
N ALA A 98 -12.26 16.09 -13.96
CA ALA A 98 -13.17 16.18 -15.10
C ALA A 98 -12.76 17.33 -16.05
N PHE A 99 -12.13 18.38 -15.51
CA PHE A 99 -11.78 19.60 -16.22
C PHE A 99 -10.27 19.84 -16.21
N GLU A 100 -9.69 20.04 -17.37
CA GLU A 100 -8.25 20.21 -17.55
C GLU A 100 -7.71 21.50 -16.91
N ASP A 101 -8.45 22.60 -17.03
CA ASP A 101 -8.12 23.90 -16.44
C ASP A 101 -7.92 23.80 -14.92
N ARG A 102 -8.78 23.05 -14.25
CA ARG A 102 -8.68 22.82 -12.80
C ARG A 102 -7.45 21.97 -12.44
N LEU A 103 -7.19 20.94 -13.22
CA LEU A 103 -6.02 20.09 -13.03
C LEU A 103 -4.73 20.90 -13.17
N LEU A 104 -4.61 21.69 -14.25
CA LEU A 104 -3.43 22.52 -14.51
C LEU A 104 -3.24 23.63 -13.47
N SER A 105 -4.33 24.27 -13.07
CA SER A 105 -4.30 25.31 -12.02
C SER A 105 -3.83 24.73 -10.68
N SER A 106 -4.38 23.59 -10.29
CA SER A 106 -3.99 22.88 -9.06
C SER A 106 -2.53 22.45 -9.08
N LEU A 107 -2.09 21.86 -10.20
CA LEU A 107 -0.69 21.45 -10.38
C LEU A 107 0.25 22.63 -10.25
N GLY A 108 -0.03 23.76 -10.94
CA GLY A 108 0.80 24.95 -10.88
C GLY A 108 0.86 25.59 -9.47
N GLN A 109 -0.20 25.47 -8.66
CA GLN A 109 -0.19 25.92 -7.26
C GLN A 109 0.72 25.01 -6.41
N LEU A 110 0.59 23.69 -6.55
CA LEU A 110 1.40 22.73 -5.80
C LEU A 110 2.88 22.79 -6.19
N GLU A 111 3.20 22.93 -7.48
CA GLU A 111 4.57 23.08 -7.95
C GLU A 111 5.24 24.37 -7.40
N LYS A 112 4.50 25.46 -7.29
CA LYS A 112 5.00 26.71 -6.68
C LYS A 112 5.26 26.57 -5.18
N GLU A 113 4.39 25.85 -4.48
CA GLU A 113 4.50 25.69 -3.03
C GLU A 113 5.61 24.73 -2.63
N PHE A 114 5.86 23.71 -3.43
CA PHE A 114 6.87 22.69 -3.18
C PHE A 114 8.09 22.83 -4.11
N VAL A 115 8.41 24.04 -4.56
CA VAL A 115 9.62 24.31 -5.35
C VAL A 115 10.87 23.78 -4.67
N GLY A 116 11.69 23.04 -5.41
CA GLY A 116 12.95 22.46 -4.91
C GLY A 116 12.79 21.18 -4.09
N SER A 117 11.56 20.70 -3.87
CA SER A 117 11.31 19.43 -3.23
C SER A 117 10.89 18.34 -4.23
N ASP A 118 11.19 17.09 -3.90
CA ASP A 118 10.84 15.91 -4.71
C ASP A 118 9.37 15.45 -4.48
N LYS A 119 8.55 16.30 -3.84
CA LYS A 119 7.19 15.95 -3.40
C LYS A 119 6.15 15.95 -4.51
N VAL A 120 6.34 16.77 -5.56
CA VAL A 120 5.42 16.85 -6.69
C VAL A 120 6.13 16.33 -7.95
N LYS A 121 5.79 15.12 -8.38
CA LYS A 121 6.35 14.45 -9.57
C LYS A 121 5.26 13.93 -10.51
N VAL A 122 4.36 14.78 -10.92
CA VAL A 122 3.28 14.43 -11.83
C VAL A 122 3.73 14.56 -13.27
N LYS A 123 4.10 13.44 -13.90
CA LYS A 123 4.44 13.39 -15.32
C LYS A 123 3.19 13.64 -16.17
N GLU A 124 3.36 14.14 -17.41
CA GLU A 124 2.24 14.39 -18.33
C GLU A 124 1.35 13.15 -18.53
N LYS A 125 1.95 11.98 -18.68
CA LYS A 125 1.23 10.71 -18.83
C LYS A 125 0.39 10.31 -17.62
N ASN A 126 0.58 10.95 -16.47
CA ASN A 126 -0.14 10.72 -15.21
C ASN A 126 -1.12 11.87 -14.90
N ARG A 127 -1.43 12.70 -15.89
CA ARG A 127 -2.44 13.76 -15.82
C ARG A 127 -3.64 13.28 -16.61
N PHE A 128 -4.73 13.00 -15.94
CA PHE A 128 -5.91 12.42 -16.57
C PHE A 128 -7.07 13.40 -16.51
N THR A 129 -7.68 13.66 -17.66
CA THR A 129 -8.84 14.56 -17.79
C THR A 129 -10.07 13.82 -18.31
N GLY A 130 -11.24 14.32 -17.93
CA GLY A 130 -12.52 13.76 -18.33
C GLY A 130 -13.22 12.96 -17.22
N PHE A 131 -14.46 12.59 -17.46
CA PHE A 131 -15.33 11.94 -16.46
C PHE A 131 -14.83 10.55 -16.03
N ASP A 132 -14.05 9.86 -16.88
CA ASP A 132 -13.45 8.56 -16.57
C ASP A 132 -11.98 8.65 -16.10
N ALA A 133 -11.48 9.87 -15.89
CA ALA A 133 -10.09 10.11 -15.48
C ALA A 133 -9.70 9.38 -14.19
N TYR A 134 -10.63 9.27 -13.25
CA TYR A 134 -10.41 8.57 -11.98
C TYR A 134 -10.02 7.09 -12.15
N LYS A 135 -10.57 6.40 -13.17
CA LYS A 135 -10.24 4.99 -13.44
C LYS A 135 -8.79 4.78 -13.89
N LYS A 136 -8.16 5.84 -14.42
CA LYS A 136 -6.78 5.79 -14.91
C LYS A 136 -5.77 6.22 -13.84
N ALA A 137 -6.25 6.95 -12.82
CA ALA A 137 -5.41 7.45 -11.74
C ALA A 137 -5.24 6.46 -10.59
N ILE A 138 -6.13 5.47 -10.51
CA ILE A 138 -6.13 4.39 -9.53
C ILE A 138 -5.61 3.12 -10.18
#